data_d41093ea6b9e8289443e50b055187665
#
_entry.id   d41093ea6b9e8289443e50b055187665
#
_cell.length_a   1.000
_cell.length_b   1.000
_cell.length_c   1.000
_cell.angle_alpha   90.00
_cell.angle_beta   90.00
_cell.angle_gamma   90.00
#
_symmetry.space_group_name_H-M   'P 1'
#
loop_
_entity.id
_entity.type
_entity.pdbx_description
1 polymer ?
#
loop_
_entity_poly.entity_id
_entity_poly.type
_entity_poly.pdbx_seq_one_letter_code
_entity_poly.pdbx_strand_id
1 'polypeptide(L)'
;MSLLYLVAGDPSGDRLGAGLMQALKAEASGVRFGGIGGPMMAGEGLRSLFDYTDLGEMGIAELAPRLRLLMRRIKQTVADVLRAQPAALVTIASPGFGLRVAERVRRSVPQVKTIHYVAPSVWAWRPGRARRMARYIDHVLTLLPFEPPYMTAEGMSCDFVGHPAAVAPRPAPEAIAAFRTRAGAAAGRPLLLLAPGTRRGEVARMMPVFAEVEARLRQRHPELAVAIPVSEAVAWEVAEAATRLEMPPVLVRPAEGEEGRQVAFAAADLALVASRTVVVEMAAAATPMVSAYRTSWLTGAILKRLIQVDSANLVNLVSDAWVVPEFLQERCTSAQIAPALEALLDDPAA
;
A
#
# COMPACT_ATOMS: atom_id res chain seq x y z
N MET A 1 31.61 -9.82 7.38
CA MET A 1 30.52 -8.81 7.19
C MET A 1 29.73 -9.18 5.96
N SER A 2 28.45 -9.53 6.11
CA SER A 2 27.60 -9.94 4.99
C SER A 2 27.01 -8.71 4.30
N LEU A 3 27.06 -8.67 2.96
CA LEU A 3 26.39 -7.65 2.16
C LEU A 3 25.03 -8.22 1.72
N LEU A 4 23.95 -7.48 2.00
CA LEU A 4 22.62 -7.71 1.46
C LEU A 4 22.30 -6.65 0.40
N TYR A 5 21.84 -7.09 -0.75
CA TYR A 5 21.47 -6.20 -1.86
C TYR A 5 19.94 -6.06 -1.90
N LEU A 6 19.44 -4.87 -1.55
CA LEU A 6 18.02 -4.60 -1.42
C LEU A 6 17.52 -3.84 -2.66
N VAL A 7 16.34 -4.19 -3.15
CA VAL A 7 15.72 -3.52 -4.32
C VAL A 7 14.28 -3.17 -4.01
N ALA A 8 14.03 -1.90 -3.69
CA ALA A 8 12.72 -1.31 -3.55
C ALA A 8 12.44 -0.34 -4.71
N GLY A 9 11.29 -0.44 -5.34
CA GLY A 9 10.96 0.34 -6.55
C GLY A 9 9.79 1.31 -6.39
N ASP A 10 9.26 1.46 -5.17
CA ASP A 10 8.13 2.34 -4.86
C ASP A 10 8.17 2.77 -3.38
N PRO A 11 7.40 3.80 -2.98
CA PRO A 11 7.38 4.28 -1.59
C PRO A 11 6.99 3.22 -0.55
N SER A 12 6.11 2.27 -0.91
CA SER A 12 5.73 1.17 -0.01
C SER A 12 6.90 0.22 0.22
N GLY A 13 7.62 -0.11 -0.86
CA GLY A 13 8.83 -0.93 -0.79
C GLY A 13 9.96 -0.25 -0.02
N ASP A 14 10.12 1.07 -0.15
CA ASP A 14 11.11 1.85 0.60
C ASP A 14 10.85 1.79 2.11
N ARG A 15 9.59 1.97 2.52
CA ARG A 15 9.19 1.84 3.92
C ARG A 15 9.44 0.44 4.49
N LEU A 16 9.01 -0.59 3.75
CA LEU A 16 9.23 -1.98 4.15
C LEU A 16 10.73 -2.33 4.21
N GLY A 17 11.50 -1.83 3.26
CA GLY A 17 12.94 -1.98 3.21
C GLY A 17 13.65 -1.34 4.39
N ALA A 18 13.25 -0.13 4.77
CA ALA A 18 13.80 0.55 5.95
C ALA A 18 13.54 -0.24 7.24
N GLY A 19 12.29 -0.70 7.45
CA GLY A 19 11.96 -1.55 8.60
C GLY A 19 12.75 -2.86 8.63
N LEU A 20 12.93 -3.51 7.47
CA LEU A 20 13.77 -4.71 7.36
C LEU A 20 15.24 -4.40 7.70
N MET A 21 15.78 -3.27 7.25
CA MET A 21 17.14 -2.85 7.54
C MET A 21 17.34 -2.57 9.04
N GLN A 22 16.38 -1.93 9.69
CA GLN A 22 16.40 -1.70 11.14
C GLN A 22 16.43 -3.02 11.92
N ALA A 23 15.52 -3.94 11.60
CA ALA A 23 15.46 -5.24 12.24
C ALA A 23 16.77 -6.04 12.04
N LEU A 24 17.29 -6.08 10.83
CA LEU A 24 18.55 -6.78 10.53
C LEU A 24 19.77 -6.19 11.24
N LYS A 25 19.82 -4.86 11.43
CA LYS A 25 20.88 -4.22 12.21
C LYS A 25 20.80 -4.57 13.69
N ALA A 26 19.59 -4.71 14.23
CA ALA A 26 19.39 -5.11 15.63
C ALA A 26 19.83 -6.55 15.88
N GLU A 27 19.57 -7.46 14.93
CA GLU A 27 19.89 -8.88 15.06
C GLU A 27 21.35 -9.22 14.70
N ALA A 28 21.96 -8.47 13.77
CA ALA A 28 23.27 -8.82 13.21
C ALA A 28 24.18 -7.58 13.13
N SER A 29 25.12 -7.46 14.07
CA SER A 29 26.14 -6.42 14.02
C SER A 29 27.05 -6.63 12.78
N GLY A 30 27.19 -5.56 11.98
CA GLY A 30 28.10 -5.56 10.82
C GLY A 30 27.47 -6.02 9.50
N VAL A 31 26.13 -6.13 9.42
CA VAL A 31 25.45 -6.25 8.14
C VAL A 31 25.61 -4.96 7.33
N ARG A 32 25.89 -5.09 6.02
CA ARG A 32 26.00 -3.97 5.08
C ARG A 32 24.90 -4.07 4.05
N PHE A 33 24.44 -2.91 3.59
CA PHE A 33 23.38 -2.81 2.59
C PHE A 33 23.89 -2.10 1.34
N GLY A 34 23.52 -2.60 0.19
CA GLY A 34 23.65 -1.97 -1.11
C GLY A 34 22.35 -2.13 -1.88
N GLY A 35 22.15 -1.38 -2.95
CA GLY A 35 20.99 -1.58 -3.79
C GLY A 35 20.24 -0.33 -4.20
N ILE A 36 18.92 -0.40 -4.21
CA ILE A 36 18.01 0.65 -4.65
C ILE A 36 16.94 0.84 -3.57
N GLY A 37 16.76 2.09 -3.14
CA GLY A 37 15.75 2.48 -2.16
C GLY A 37 15.51 3.97 -2.20
N GLY A 38 14.51 4.42 -1.49
CA GLY A 38 14.14 5.82 -1.34
C GLY A 38 14.71 6.44 -0.05
N PRO A 39 14.11 7.56 0.38
CA PRO A 39 14.62 8.34 1.51
C PRO A 39 14.58 7.60 2.85
N MET A 40 13.62 6.68 3.07
CA MET A 40 13.53 5.93 4.32
C MET A 40 14.67 4.91 4.43
N MET A 41 14.95 4.16 3.38
CA MET A 41 16.13 3.26 3.34
C MET A 41 17.44 4.03 3.35
N ALA A 42 17.48 5.23 2.77
CA ALA A 42 18.66 6.11 2.84
C ALA A 42 18.93 6.56 4.28
N GLY A 43 17.90 6.88 5.06
CA GLY A 43 17.99 7.15 6.50
C GLY A 43 18.60 5.99 7.29
N GLU A 44 18.39 4.74 6.81
CA GLU A 44 19.00 3.53 7.34
C GLU A 44 20.40 3.23 6.74
N GLY A 45 21.00 4.16 6.00
CA GLY A 45 22.35 4.05 5.48
C GLY A 45 22.48 3.37 4.12
N LEU A 46 21.41 3.10 3.40
CA LEU A 46 21.48 2.64 2.02
C LEU A 46 21.91 3.80 1.11
N ARG A 47 22.90 3.58 0.26
CA ARG A 47 23.17 4.47 -0.86
C ARG A 47 22.55 3.88 -2.12
N SER A 48 21.47 4.51 -2.60
CA SER A 48 20.76 4.02 -3.78
C SER A 48 21.62 4.12 -5.05
N LEU A 49 21.60 3.07 -5.87
CA LEU A 49 22.34 3.01 -7.13
C LEU A 49 21.89 4.08 -8.14
N PHE A 50 20.63 4.46 -8.08
CA PHE A 50 20.01 5.53 -8.85
C PHE A 50 18.74 6.00 -8.14
N ASP A 51 18.13 7.08 -8.60
CA ASP A 51 16.87 7.57 -8.06
C ASP A 51 15.76 6.54 -8.28
N TYR A 52 15.19 6.02 -7.18
CA TYR A 52 14.15 4.98 -7.23
C TYR A 52 12.87 5.46 -7.91
N THR A 53 12.65 6.78 -8.03
CA THR A 53 11.51 7.36 -8.75
C THR A 53 11.51 7.03 -10.24
N ASP A 54 12.67 6.68 -10.81
CA ASP A 54 12.78 6.13 -12.16
C ASP A 54 11.98 4.83 -12.37
N LEU A 55 11.65 4.13 -11.28
CA LEU A 55 10.89 2.87 -11.28
C LEU A 55 9.39 3.08 -11.05
N GLY A 56 8.96 4.31 -10.78
CA GLY A 56 7.60 4.68 -10.43
C GLY A 56 6.56 4.27 -11.48
N GLU A 57 5.30 4.17 -11.06
CA GLU A 57 4.19 3.71 -11.89
C GLU A 57 3.96 4.60 -13.12
N MET A 58 3.64 3.97 -14.24
CA MET A 58 3.57 4.58 -15.57
C MET A 58 2.15 4.87 -16.03
N GLY A 59 1.93 6.06 -16.59
CA GLY A 59 0.79 6.33 -17.47
C GLY A 59 0.97 5.64 -18.84
N ILE A 60 -0.14 5.27 -19.47
CA ILE A 60 -0.14 4.51 -20.75
C ILE A 60 0.53 5.31 -21.89
N ALA A 61 0.46 6.64 -21.86
CA ALA A 61 1.00 7.50 -22.92
C ALA A 61 2.54 7.56 -23.02
N GLU A 62 3.26 7.16 -21.96
CA GLU A 62 4.73 7.25 -21.89
C GLU A 62 5.44 5.89 -21.96
N LEU A 63 4.75 4.86 -22.45
CA LEU A 63 5.16 3.46 -22.32
C LEU A 63 6.52 3.17 -22.99
N ALA A 64 6.77 3.65 -24.19
CA ALA A 64 7.96 3.25 -24.96
C ALA A 64 9.30 3.85 -24.46
N PRO A 65 9.42 5.18 -24.15
CA PRO A 65 10.61 5.74 -23.57
C PRO A 65 10.93 5.16 -22.19
N ARG A 66 9.91 4.98 -21.37
CA ARG A 66 10.05 4.43 -20.01
C ARG A 66 10.41 2.95 -20.00
N LEU A 67 9.92 2.16 -20.96
CA LEU A 67 10.35 0.78 -21.09
C LEU A 67 11.86 0.67 -21.37
N ARG A 68 12.42 1.57 -22.18
CA ARG A 68 13.86 1.66 -22.41
C ARG A 68 14.63 2.02 -21.14
N LEU A 69 14.14 3.00 -20.38
CA LEU A 69 14.72 3.38 -19.09
C LEU A 69 14.67 2.20 -18.12
N LEU A 70 13.51 1.56 -17.96
CA LEU A 70 13.33 0.38 -17.10
C LEU A 70 14.30 -0.74 -17.46
N MET A 71 14.44 -1.06 -18.75
CA MET A 71 15.38 -2.09 -19.22
C MET A 71 16.85 -1.70 -18.97
N ARG A 72 17.19 -0.40 -19.10
CA ARG A 72 18.52 0.11 -18.76
C ARG A 72 18.77 -0.02 -17.26
N ARG A 73 17.80 0.36 -16.40
CA ARG A 73 17.91 0.25 -14.94
C ARG A 73 18.01 -1.21 -14.48
N ILE A 74 17.28 -2.13 -15.10
CA ILE A 74 17.43 -3.57 -14.83
C ILE A 74 18.86 -4.02 -15.17
N LYS A 75 19.41 -3.68 -16.34
CA LYS A 75 20.77 -4.04 -16.71
C LYS A 75 21.82 -3.46 -15.76
N GLN A 76 21.66 -2.19 -15.36
CA GLN A 76 22.52 -1.49 -14.41
C GLN A 76 22.50 -2.20 -13.04
N THR A 77 21.32 -2.52 -12.53
CA THR A 77 21.15 -3.21 -11.25
C THR A 77 21.79 -4.60 -11.27
N VAL A 78 21.54 -5.38 -12.33
CA VAL A 78 22.16 -6.71 -12.48
C VAL A 78 23.68 -6.61 -12.50
N ALA A 79 24.26 -5.69 -13.28
CA ALA A 79 25.70 -5.50 -13.34
C ALA A 79 26.29 -5.09 -11.97
N ASP A 80 25.57 -4.30 -11.19
CA ASP A 80 25.99 -3.88 -9.86
C ASP A 80 25.93 -5.04 -8.86
N VAL A 81 24.86 -5.86 -8.87
CA VAL A 81 24.76 -7.09 -8.05
C VAL A 81 25.91 -8.05 -8.36
N LEU A 82 26.22 -8.25 -9.64
CA LEU A 82 27.33 -9.14 -10.06
C LEU A 82 28.69 -8.64 -9.55
N ARG A 83 28.91 -7.32 -9.53
CA ARG A 83 30.13 -6.71 -9.00
C ARG A 83 30.19 -6.78 -7.48
N ALA A 84 29.07 -6.51 -6.82
CA ALA A 84 28.97 -6.46 -5.37
C ALA A 84 29.05 -7.83 -4.69
N GLN A 85 28.72 -8.91 -5.40
CA GLN A 85 28.67 -10.29 -4.91
C GLN A 85 28.01 -10.42 -3.52
N PRO A 86 26.75 -10.02 -3.37
CA PRO A 86 26.07 -10.04 -2.08
C PRO A 86 25.79 -11.47 -1.62
N ALA A 87 25.66 -11.66 -0.31
CA ALA A 87 25.21 -12.93 0.28
C ALA A 87 23.76 -13.25 -0.14
N ALA A 88 22.91 -12.21 -0.28
CA ALA A 88 21.57 -12.35 -0.78
C ALA A 88 21.10 -11.11 -1.54
N LEU A 89 20.24 -11.32 -2.53
CA LEU A 89 19.43 -10.32 -3.21
C LEU A 89 18.01 -10.35 -2.65
N VAL A 90 17.57 -9.24 -2.07
CA VAL A 90 16.21 -9.08 -1.54
C VAL A 90 15.46 -8.08 -2.42
N THR A 91 14.45 -8.53 -3.11
CA THR A 91 13.55 -7.67 -3.89
C THR A 91 12.28 -7.40 -3.08
N ILE A 92 11.88 -6.13 -2.97
CA ILE A 92 10.82 -5.69 -2.07
C ILE A 92 9.69 -5.08 -2.88
N ALA A 93 8.47 -5.61 -2.73
CA ALA A 93 7.31 -5.19 -3.50
C ALA A 93 7.62 -5.08 -5.01
N SER A 94 7.05 -4.14 -5.75
CA SER A 94 7.38 -3.81 -7.16
C SER A 94 7.73 -5.02 -8.05
N PRO A 95 6.85 -6.04 -8.20
CA PRO A 95 7.20 -7.29 -8.88
C PRO A 95 7.53 -7.10 -10.36
N GLY A 96 7.17 -5.95 -10.93
CA GLY A 96 7.48 -5.60 -12.31
C GLY A 96 8.97 -5.36 -12.57
N PHE A 97 9.69 -4.81 -11.59
CA PHE A 97 11.12 -4.56 -11.66
C PHE A 97 11.93 -5.62 -10.90
N GLY A 98 11.65 -5.80 -9.60
CA GLY A 98 12.42 -6.65 -8.72
C GLY A 98 12.53 -8.09 -9.23
N LEU A 99 11.42 -8.72 -9.63
CA LEU A 99 11.44 -10.10 -10.13
C LEU A 99 12.22 -10.24 -11.45
N ARG A 100 12.24 -9.21 -12.30
CA ARG A 100 13.07 -9.24 -13.53
C ARG A 100 14.56 -9.12 -13.24
N VAL A 101 14.93 -8.39 -12.19
CA VAL A 101 16.31 -8.34 -11.68
C VAL A 101 16.69 -9.70 -11.12
N ALA A 102 15.89 -10.27 -10.22
CA ALA A 102 16.15 -11.57 -9.62
C ALA A 102 16.30 -12.69 -10.66
N GLU A 103 15.44 -12.73 -11.69
CA GLU A 103 15.51 -13.70 -12.78
C GLU A 103 16.86 -13.62 -13.52
N ARG A 104 17.34 -12.40 -13.81
CA ARG A 104 18.62 -12.22 -14.51
C ARG A 104 19.83 -12.53 -13.63
N VAL A 105 19.77 -12.12 -12.36
CA VAL A 105 20.83 -12.45 -11.39
C VAL A 105 20.94 -13.96 -11.23
N ARG A 106 19.82 -14.67 -11.07
CA ARG A 106 19.79 -16.14 -10.96
C ARG A 106 20.44 -16.82 -12.16
N ARG A 107 20.22 -16.32 -13.36
CA ARG A 107 20.84 -16.87 -14.58
C ARG A 107 22.35 -16.64 -14.65
N SER A 108 22.84 -15.54 -14.08
CA SER A 108 24.25 -15.16 -14.12
C SER A 108 25.05 -15.71 -12.95
N VAL A 109 24.46 -15.74 -11.76
CA VAL A 109 25.10 -16.15 -10.50
C VAL A 109 24.13 -17.00 -9.68
N PRO A 110 23.98 -18.30 -10.01
CA PRO A 110 22.98 -19.19 -9.36
C PRO A 110 23.16 -19.35 -7.86
N GLN A 111 24.37 -19.12 -7.33
CA GLN A 111 24.68 -19.26 -5.91
C GLN A 111 24.17 -18.11 -5.02
N VAL A 112 23.85 -16.95 -5.58
CA VAL A 112 23.29 -15.83 -4.82
C VAL A 112 21.87 -16.19 -4.38
N LYS A 113 21.62 -16.18 -3.07
CA LYS A 113 20.28 -16.39 -2.52
C LYS A 113 19.35 -15.25 -2.97
N THR A 114 18.17 -15.59 -3.45
CA THR A 114 17.17 -14.63 -3.91
C THR A 114 15.92 -14.69 -3.03
N ILE A 115 15.58 -13.57 -2.45
CA ILE A 115 14.46 -13.41 -1.52
C ILE A 115 13.50 -12.39 -2.13
N HIS A 116 12.20 -12.66 -2.06
CA HIS A 116 11.18 -11.69 -2.45
C HIS A 116 10.31 -11.35 -1.25
N TYR A 117 10.32 -10.10 -0.87
CA TYR A 117 9.51 -9.58 0.24
C TYR A 117 8.25 -8.92 -0.32
N VAL A 118 7.09 -9.28 0.17
CA VAL A 118 5.73 -9.01 -0.32
C VAL A 118 5.34 -9.88 -1.51
N ALA A 119 4.71 -11.01 -1.23
CA ALA A 119 4.21 -11.90 -2.27
C ALA A 119 3.28 -11.17 -3.27
N PRO A 120 3.43 -11.40 -4.57
CA PRO A 120 2.44 -10.91 -5.51
C PRO A 120 1.10 -11.62 -5.29
N SER A 121 -0.01 -10.90 -5.44
CA SER A 121 -1.38 -11.38 -5.18
C SER A 121 -1.81 -12.50 -6.15
N VAL A 122 -1.08 -13.62 -6.16
CA VAL A 122 -1.35 -14.79 -7.03
C VAL A 122 -2.64 -15.50 -6.67
N TRP A 123 -3.07 -15.37 -5.43
CA TRP A 123 -4.34 -15.85 -4.92
C TRP A 123 -5.55 -15.09 -5.50
N ALA A 124 -5.36 -13.83 -5.89
CA ALA A 124 -6.42 -13.03 -6.49
C ALA A 124 -6.47 -13.14 -8.01
N TRP A 125 -5.31 -13.28 -8.66
CA TRP A 125 -5.20 -13.30 -10.11
C TRP A 125 -3.83 -13.79 -10.57
N ARG A 126 -3.73 -14.41 -11.76
CA ARG A 126 -2.49 -14.93 -12.35
C ARG A 126 -1.74 -15.93 -11.48
N PRO A 127 -2.37 -17.04 -11.04
CA PRO A 127 -1.73 -18.06 -10.17
C PRO A 127 -0.43 -18.59 -10.76
N GLY A 128 -0.31 -18.73 -12.07
CA GLY A 128 0.93 -19.16 -12.73
C GLY A 128 2.14 -18.23 -12.55
N ARG A 129 1.99 -17.07 -11.87
CA ARG A 129 3.12 -16.22 -11.51
C ARG A 129 3.99 -16.86 -10.43
N ALA A 130 3.40 -17.54 -9.42
CA ALA A 130 4.15 -18.24 -8.39
C ALA A 130 5.07 -19.31 -9.01
N ARG A 131 4.52 -20.14 -9.90
CA ARG A 131 5.30 -21.14 -10.65
C ARG A 131 6.47 -20.56 -11.44
N ARG A 132 6.28 -19.37 -12.01
CA ARG A 132 7.38 -18.69 -12.72
C ARG A 132 8.43 -18.17 -11.77
N MET A 133 8.02 -17.62 -10.60
CA MET A 133 8.92 -17.14 -9.56
C MET A 133 9.80 -18.23 -8.97
N ALA A 134 9.27 -19.42 -8.76
CA ALA A 134 9.99 -20.58 -8.23
C ALA A 134 11.26 -20.96 -9.02
N ARG A 135 11.37 -20.52 -10.27
CA ARG A 135 12.57 -20.76 -11.09
C ARG A 135 13.77 -19.87 -10.68
N TYR A 136 13.51 -18.78 -9.94
CA TYR A 136 14.56 -17.78 -9.66
C TYR A 136 14.40 -17.09 -8.29
N ILE A 137 13.42 -17.45 -7.50
CA ILE A 137 13.25 -17.00 -6.11
C ILE A 137 13.37 -18.24 -5.21
N ASP A 138 14.26 -18.18 -4.23
CA ASP A 138 14.45 -19.24 -3.25
C ASP A 138 13.45 -19.13 -2.09
N HIS A 139 13.19 -17.88 -1.65
CA HIS A 139 12.43 -17.63 -0.43
C HIS A 139 11.50 -16.42 -0.60
N VAL A 140 10.30 -16.52 -0.05
CA VAL A 140 9.30 -15.43 -0.06
C VAL A 140 8.93 -15.06 1.36
N LEU A 141 8.94 -13.76 1.66
CA LEU A 141 8.42 -13.20 2.90
C LEU A 141 7.03 -12.61 2.61
N THR A 142 5.99 -13.15 3.23
CA THR A 142 4.61 -12.76 2.97
C THR A 142 4.05 -11.87 4.07
N LEU A 143 3.14 -10.96 3.69
CA LEU A 143 2.47 -10.05 4.62
C LEU A 143 1.13 -10.58 5.12
N LEU A 144 0.53 -11.57 4.42
CA LEU A 144 -0.78 -12.09 4.74
C LEU A 144 -0.69 -13.56 5.13
N PRO A 145 -1.43 -14.01 6.17
CA PRO A 145 -1.28 -15.35 6.75
C PRO A 145 -1.68 -16.48 5.80
N PHE A 146 -2.51 -16.20 4.80
CA PHE A 146 -2.99 -17.19 3.84
C PHE A 146 -2.12 -17.30 2.57
N GLU A 147 -1.06 -16.47 2.41
CA GLU A 147 -0.21 -16.45 1.22
C GLU A 147 0.82 -17.60 1.15
N PRO A 148 1.41 -18.09 2.26
CA PRO A 148 2.47 -19.10 2.20
C PRO A 148 2.11 -20.37 1.40
N PRO A 149 0.90 -20.96 1.49
CA PRO A 149 0.55 -22.14 0.72
C PRO A 149 0.70 -21.99 -0.80
N TYR A 150 0.43 -20.78 -1.33
CA TYR A 150 0.56 -20.50 -2.77
C TYR A 150 2.02 -20.47 -3.24
N MET A 151 2.95 -20.17 -2.34
CA MET A 151 4.38 -20.12 -2.64
C MET A 151 5.03 -21.48 -2.45
N THR A 152 4.72 -22.16 -1.34
CA THR A 152 5.28 -23.47 -1.01
C THR A 152 4.80 -24.55 -1.96
N ALA A 153 3.57 -24.48 -2.47
CA ALA A 153 3.05 -25.40 -3.49
C ALA A 153 3.88 -25.41 -4.78
N GLU A 154 4.60 -24.33 -5.07
CA GLU A 154 5.47 -24.24 -6.25
C GLU A 154 6.96 -24.48 -5.90
N GLY A 155 7.27 -24.92 -4.67
CA GLY A 155 8.60 -25.31 -4.23
C GLY A 155 9.49 -24.19 -3.67
N MET A 156 8.95 -22.99 -3.44
CA MET A 156 9.67 -21.91 -2.76
C MET A 156 9.58 -22.09 -1.25
N SER A 157 10.65 -21.74 -0.51
CA SER A 157 10.51 -21.52 0.92
C SER A 157 9.68 -20.25 1.17
N CYS A 158 8.86 -20.24 2.20
CA CYS A 158 8.00 -19.10 2.47
C CYS A 158 7.68 -18.95 3.95
N ASP A 159 7.86 -17.73 4.49
CA ASP A 159 7.45 -17.38 5.84
C ASP A 159 6.45 -16.23 5.85
N PHE A 160 5.45 -16.34 6.70
CA PHE A 160 4.56 -15.24 7.04
C PHE A 160 5.24 -14.35 8.08
N VAL A 161 5.56 -13.12 7.70
CA VAL A 161 6.26 -12.15 8.56
C VAL A 161 5.32 -11.07 9.13
N GLY A 162 4.07 -11.07 8.71
CA GLY A 162 3.07 -10.09 9.13
C GLY A 162 3.16 -8.75 8.38
N HIS A 163 2.10 -7.95 8.51
CA HIS A 163 2.07 -6.61 7.96
C HIS A 163 2.60 -5.60 8.99
N PRO A 164 3.51 -4.66 8.64
CA PRO A 164 4.08 -3.71 9.59
C PRO A 164 3.06 -2.87 10.37
N ALA A 165 1.91 -2.59 9.76
CA ALA A 165 0.84 -1.87 10.45
C ALA A 165 0.34 -2.57 11.72
N ALA A 166 0.42 -3.90 11.79
CA ALA A 166 -0.03 -4.67 12.94
C ALA A 166 0.83 -4.47 14.20
N VAL A 167 2.09 -4.05 14.02
CA VAL A 167 3.05 -3.81 15.11
C VAL A 167 3.43 -2.34 15.24
N ALA A 168 2.81 -1.46 14.44
CA ALA A 168 3.05 -0.03 14.52
C ALA A 168 2.64 0.50 15.91
N PRO A 169 3.44 1.37 16.53
CA PRO A 169 3.08 1.98 17.80
C PRO A 169 1.79 2.78 17.67
N ARG A 170 0.90 2.64 18.65
CA ARG A 170 -0.33 3.45 18.68
C ARG A 170 0.04 4.91 18.95
N PRO A 171 -0.56 5.87 18.24
CA PRO A 171 -0.35 7.28 18.51
C PRO A 171 -0.76 7.66 19.95
N ALA A 172 -0.04 8.63 20.52
CA ALA A 172 -0.35 9.15 21.85
C ALA A 172 -1.75 9.79 21.87
N PRO A 173 -2.53 9.63 22.94
CA PRO A 173 -3.87 10.21 23.07
C PRO A 173 -3.88 11.73 22.85
N GLU A 174 -2.82 12.41 23.28
CA GLU A 174 -2.66 13.87 23.12
C GLU A 174 -2.51 14.25 21.64
N ALA A 175 -1.79 13.47 20.85
CA ALA A 175 -1.65 13.68 19.42
C ALA A 175 -2.98 13.47 18.69
N ILE A 176 -3.75 12.44 19.09
CA ILE A 176 -5.10 12.18 18.57
C ILE A 176 -6.02 13.36 18.87
N ALA A 177 -6.05 13.83 20.14
CA ALA A 177 -6.89 14.95 20.57
C ALA A 177 -6.52 16.26 19.84
N ALA A 178 -5.22 16.54 19.67
CA ALA A 178 -4.74 17.69 18.92
C ALA A 178 -5.15 17.62 17.44
N PHE A 179 -5.06 16.44 16.82
CA PHE A 179 -5.51 16.25 15.44
C PHE A 179 -7.04 16.46 15.31
N ARG A 180 -7.84 15.89 16.21
CA ARG A 180 -9.31 16.09 16.21
C ARG A 180 -9.68 17.58 16.35
N THR A 181 -8.96 18.31 17.21
CA THR A 181 -9.14 19.77 17.34
C THR A 181 -8.81 20.49 16.04
N ARG A 182 -7.68 20.16 15.40
CA ARG A 182 -7.29 20.71 14.09
C ARG A 182 -8.32 20.40 13.00
N ALA A 183 -8.91 19.22 13.04
CA ALA A 183 -9.93 18.79 12.09
C ALA A 183 -11.33 19.38 12.36
N GLY A 184 -11.53 20.12 13.44
CA GLY A 184 -12.83 20.63 13.82
C GLY A 184 -13.75 19.55 14.42
N ALA A 185 -13.20 18.39 14.78
CA ALA A 185 -13.90 17.24 15.37
C ALA A 185 -13.76 17.18 16.91
N ALA A 186 -13.43 18.28 17.56
CA ALA A 186 -13.42 18.36 19.02
C ALA A 186 -14.84 18.19 19.59
N ALA A 187 -14.92 17.86 20.90
CA ALA A 187 -16.19 17.77 21.63
C ALA A 187 -17.20 16.73 21.08
N GLY A 188 -16.71 15.57 20.62
CA GLY A 188 -17.59 14.46 20.19
C GLY A 188 -18.18 14.59 18.78
N ARG A 189 -17.77 15.58 18.00
CA ARG A 189 -18.17 15.67 16.59
C ARG A 189 -17.56 14.54 15.78
N PRO A 190 -18.32 13.89 14.89
CA PRO A 190 -17.80 12.79 14.10
C PRO A 190 -16.73 13.25 13.10
N LEU A 191 -15.67 12.44 12.94
CA LEU A 191 -14.57 12.64 11.99
C LEU A 191 -14.55 11.51 10.97
N LEU A 192 -14.88 11.84 9.73
CA LEU A 192 -14.78 10.93 8.59
C LEU A 192 -13.41 11.04 7.93
N LEU A 193 -12.72 9.93 7.77
CA LEU A 193 -11.52 9.86 6.96
C LEU A 193 -11.85 9.39 5.55
N LEU A 194 -11.47 10.16 4.54
CA LEU A 194 -11.63 9.82 3.12
C LEU A 194 -10.27 9.44 2.53
N ALA A 195 -10.10 8.18 2.12
CA ALA A 195 -8.87 7.71 1.48
C ALA A 195 -9.13 7.34 0.01
N PRO A 196 -9.09 8.30 -0.94
CA PRO A 196 -9.54 8.11 -2.32
C PRO A 196 -8.55 7.34 -3.20
N GLY A 197 -7.39 6.97 -2.67
CA GLY A 197 -6.32 6.28 -3.38
C GLY A 197 -5.06 7.14 -3.55
N THR A 198 -4.02 6.52 -4.11
CA THR A 198 -2.68 7.13 -4.27
C THR A 198 -2.31 7.37 -5.73
N ARG A 199 -3.22 7.12 -6.66
CA ARG A 199 -3.03 7.28 -8.11
C ARG A 199 -4.01 8.30 -8.67
N ARG A 200 -3.56 9.13 -9.61
CA ARG A 200 -4.41 10.15 -10.26
C ARG A 200 -5.74 9.59 -10.77
N GLY A 201 -5.70 8.44 -11.46
CA GLY A 201 -6.90 7.80 -11.98
C GLY A 201 -7.83 7.24 -10.90
N GLU A 202 -7.34 6.89 -9.71
CA GLU A 202 -8.16 6.51 -8.56
C GLU A 202 -8.83 7.73 -7.98
N VAL A 203 -8.07 8.78 -7.63
CA VAL A 203 -8.58 10.04 -7.10
C VAL A 203 -9.66 10.62 -8.02
N ALA A 204 -9.40 10.72 -9.33
CA ALA A 204 -10.35 11.25 -10.30
C ALA A 204 -11.68 10.48 -10.34
N ARG A 205 -11.66 9.17 -10.08
CA ARG A 205 -12.87 8.33 -10.09
C ARG A 205 -13.57 8.27 -8.74
N MET A 206 -12.81 8.29 -7.64
CA MET A 206 -13.37 8.05 -6.31
C MET A 206 -13.81 9.34 -5.63
N MET A 207 -13.08 10.45 -5.79
CA MET A 207 -13.45 11.71 -5.12
C MET A 207 -14.84 12.24 -5.46
N PRO A 208 -15.36 12.14 -6.70
CA PRO A 208 -16.74 12.54 -6.97
C PRO A 208 -17.76 11.73 -6.15
N VAL A 209 -17.57 10.41 -6.05
CA VAL A 209 -18.44 9.53 -5.25
C VAL A 209 -18.32 9.87 -3.76
N PHE A 210 -17.09 10.11 -3.28
CA PHE A 210 -16.82 10.45 -1.89
C PHE A 210 -17.43 11.79 -1.48
N ALA A 211 -17.40 12.79 -2.37
CA ALA A 211 -18.07 14.07 -2.14
C ALA A 211 -19.60 13.91 -2.07
N GLU A 212 -20.21 13.10 -2.93
CA GLU A 212 -21.64 12.81 -2.85
C GLU A 212 -22.01 12.05 -1.54
N VAL A 213 -21.13 11.14 -1.07
CA VAL A 213 -21.32 10.43 0.20
C VAL A 213 -21.23 11.43 1.36
N GLU A 214 -20.23 12.29 1.37
CA GLU A 214 -20.05 13.32 2.39
C GLU A 214 -21.28 14.24 2.48
N ALA A 215 -21.76 14.75 1.34
CA ALA A 215 -22.95 15.58 1.27
C ALA A 215 -24.20 14.88 1.82
N ARG A 216 -24.37 13.57 1.59
CA ARG A 216 -25.48 12.79 2.17
C ARG A 216 -25.35 12.63 3.68
N LEU A 217 -24.15 12.31 4.17
CA LEU A 217 -23.89 12.18 5.61
C LEU A 217 -24.17 13.48 6.35
N ARG A 218 -23.82 14.63 5.77
CA ARG A 218 -24.07 15.96 6.35
C ARG A 218 -25.54 16.31 6.51
N GLN A 219 -26.43 15.71 5.74
CA GLN A 219 -27.88 15.94 5.93
C GLN A 219 -28.34 15.49 7.34
N ARG A 220 -27.68 14.45 7.91
CA ARG A 220 -27.97 13.95 9.27
C ARG A 220 -26.94 14.41 10.29
N HIS A 221 -25.70 14.65 9.85
CA HIS A 221 -24.55 15.03 10.67
C HIS A 221 -23.91 16.33 10.14
N PRO A 222 -24.58 17.49 10.25
CA PRO A 222 -24.09 18.76 9.69
C PRO A 222 -22.72 19.19 10.24
N GLU A 223 -22.37 18.70 11.44
CA GLU A 223 -21.09 18.95 12.12
C GLU A 223 -19.97 17.99 11.70
N LEU A 224 -20.21 17.06 10.76
CA LEU A 224 -19.23 16.06 10.29
C LEU A 224 -17.94 16.73 9.85
N ALA A 225 -16.83 16.41 10.50
CA ALA A 225 -15.51 16.83 10.09
C ALA A 225 -14.91 15.81 9.08
N VAL A 226 -14.03 16.26 8.21
CA VAL A 226 -13.41 15.40 7.18
C VAL A 226 -11.90 15.56 7.21
N ALA A 227 -11.18 14.43 7.14
CA ALA A 227 -9.74 14.39 6.94
C ALA A 227 -9.40 13.53 5.71
N ILE A 228 -8.38 13.93 4.95
CA ILE A 228 -7.93 13.20 3.75
C ILE A 228 -6.41 12.99 3.82
N PRO A 229 -5.91 11.75 3.93
CA PRO A 229 -4.51 11.46 3.80
C PRO A 229 -4.07 11.62 2.34
N VAL A 230 -3.01 12.39 2.13
CA VAL A 230 -2.53 12.77 0.80
C VAL A 230 -1.16 12.18 0.56
N SER A 231 -0.99 11.48 -0.56
CA SER A 231 0.34 11.08 -1.04
C SER A 231 0.92 12.14 -1.99
N GLU A 232 2.26 12.26 -2.03
CA GLU A 232 2.97 13.22 -2.87
C GLU A 232 2.51 13.17 -4.34
N ALA A 233 2.32 11.95 -4.86
CA ALA A 233 1.99 11.71 -6.27
C ALA A 233 0.63 12.28 -6.72
N VAL A 234 -0.27 12.57 -5.78
CA VAL A 234 -1.66 13.04 -6.06
C VAL A 234 -2.06 14.24 -5.21
N ALA A 235 -1.08 14.96 -4.64
CA ALA A 235 -1.34 16.05 -3.71
C ALA A 235 -2.19 17.16 -4.35
N TRP A 236 -1.89 17.50 -5.58
CA TRP A 236 -2.63 18.53 -6.31
C TRP A 236 -4.04 18.07 -6.66
N GLU A 237 -4.19 16.87 -7.21
CA GLU A 237 -5.48 16.30 -7.60
C GLU A 237 -6.44 16.13 -6.42
N VAL A 238 -5.90 15.72 -5.26
CA VAL A 238 -6.70 15.62 -4.02
C VAL A 238 -7.10 16.99 -3.53
N ALA A 239 -6.19 17.97 -3.51
CA ALA A 239 -6.50 19.34 -3.07
C ALA A 239 -7.55 19.99 -3.97
N GLU A 240 -7.44 19.84 -5.29
CA GLU A 240 -8.45 20.30 -6.25
C GLU A 240 -9.82 19.61 -6.03
N ALA A 241 -9.81 18.29 -5.93
CA ALA A 241 -11.06 17.53 -5.73
C ALA A 241 -11.71 17.80 -4.37
N ALA A 242 -10.93 18.10 -3.35
CA ALA A 242 -11.41 18.46 -2.01
C ALA A 242 -12.23 19.76 -1.98
N THR A 243 -12.07 20.65 -2.97
CA THR A 243 -12.90 21.86 -3.10
C THR A 243 -14.38 21.58 -3.41
N ARG A 244 -14.71 20.35 -3.77
CA ARG A 244 -16.08 19.89 -4.04
C ARG A 244 -16.82 19.42 -2.78
N LEU A 245 -16.11 19.25 -1.67
CA LEU A 245 -16.72 18.94 -0.39
C LEU A 245 -17.43 20.17 0.15
N GLU A 246 -18.52 19.99 0.88
CA GLU A 246 -19.30 21.09 1.43
C GLU A 246 -18.50 21.90 2.47
N MET A 247 -17.61 21.22 3.20
CA MET A 247 -16.69 21.89 4.13
C MET A 247 -15.24 21.55 3.80
N PRO A 248 -14.29 22.49 3.94
CA PRO A 248 -12.89 22.24 3.72
C PRO A 248 -12.36 21.11 4.62
N PRO A 249 -11.82 20.02 4.07
CA PRO A 249 -11.25 18.95 4.88
C PRO A 249 -9.86 19.31 5.39
N VAL A 250 -9.41 18.62 6.45
CA VAL A 250 -8.00 18.62 6.82
C VAL A 250 -7.23 17.68 5.92
N LEU A 251 -6.28 18.21 5.16
CA LEU A 251 -5.37 17.42 4.37
C LEU A 251 -4.17 16.99 5.22
N VAL A 252 -4.00 15.67 5.42
CA VAL A 252 -2.81 15.11 6.07
C VAL A 252 -1.73 14.99 5.01
N ARG A 253 -0.80 15.93 5.02
CA ARG A 253 0.20 16.09 3.96
C ARG A 253 1.37 15.12 4.12
N PRO A 254 2.07 14.76 3.03
CA PRO A 254 3.27 13.91 3.09
C PRO A 254 4.34 14.40 4.06
N ALA A 255 4.47 15.72 4.23
CA ALA A 255 5.41 16.34 5.18
C ALA A 255 5.14 15.98 6.65
N GLU A 256 3.91 15.56 7.00
CA GLU A 256 3.55 15.09 8.35
C GLU A 256 4.06 13.66 8.60
N GLY A 257 4.58 13.00 7.59
CA GLY A 257 5.19 11.69 7.67
C GLY A 257 4.21 10.56 7.99
N GLU A 258 4.77 9.43 8.36
CA GLU A 258 4.01 8.24 8.74
C GLU A 258 3.25 8.44 10.05
N GLU A 259 3.86 9.14 11.01
CA GLU A 259 3.24 9.43 12.31
C GLU A 259 1.97 10.27 12.16
N GLY A 260 2.02 11.36 11.40
CA GLY A 260 0.84 12.21 11.14
C GLY A 260 -0.29 11.43 10.47
N ARG A 261 0.06 10.49 9.58
CA ARG A 261 -0.91 9.60 8.92
C ARG A 261 -1.54 8.63 9.90
N GLN A 262 -0.76 7.99 10.78
CA GLN A 262 -1.25 7.08 11.81
C GLN A 262 -2.13 7.81 12.83
N VAL A 263 -1.75 9.03 13.21
CA VAL A 263 -2.57 9.88 14.09
C VAL A 263 -3.93 10.17 13.44
N ALA A 264 -3.97 10.52 12.15
CA ALA A 264 -5.22 10.78 11.44
C ALA A 264 -6.11 9.53 11.36
N PHE A 265 -5.51 8.36 11.16
CA PHE A 265 -6.21 7.09 11.13
C PHE A 265 -6.84 6.78 12.49
N ALA A 266 -6.06 6.86 13.56
CA ALA A 266 -6.55 6.60 14.93
C ALA A 266 -7.52 7.67 15.45
N ALA A 267 -7.50 8.87 14.89
CA ALA A 267 -8.39 9.96 15.28
C ALA A 267 -9.79 9.90 14.64
N ALA A 268 -9.92 9.17 13.52
CA ALA A 268 -11.17 9.07 12.78
C ALA A 268 -12.15 8.12 13.49
N ASP A 269 -13.43 8.51 13.49
CA ASP A 269 -14.52 7.67 14.01
C ASP A 269 -14.96 6.62 12.97
N LEU A 270 -14.79 6.96 11.68
CA LEU A 270 -15.06 6.06 10.57
C LEU A 270 -14.23 6.46 9.33
N ALA A 271 -14.09 5.53 8.39
CA ALA A 271 -13.36 5.79 7.15
C ALA A 271 -14.09 5.28 5.90
N LEU A 272 -13.96 6.02 4.81
CA LEU A 272 -14.32 5.57 3.46
C LEU A 272 -13.04 5.41 2.64
N VAL A 273 -12.73 4.19 2.24
CA VAL A 273 -11.43 3.83 1.67
C VAL A 273 -11.55 3.22 0.28
N ALA A 274 -10.69 3.65 -0.64
CA ALA A 274 -10.64 3.15 -2.01
C ALA A 274 -9.49 2.18 -2.28
N SER A 275 -8.54 2.03 -1.37
CA SER A 275 -7.30 1.28 -1.59
C SER A 275 -7.29 -0.04 -0.82
N ARG A 276 -6.67 -1.05 -1.44
CA ARG A 276 -6.45 -2.35 -0.81
C ARG A 276 -5.46 -2.31 0.36
N THR A 277 -4.45 -1.47 0.31
CA THR A 277 -3.39 -1.42 1.32
C THR A 277 -3.81 -0.66 2.57
N VAL A 278 -4.52 0.46 2.40
CA VAL A 278 -4.95 1.31 3.52
C VAL A 278 -5.96 0.61 4.45
N VAL A 279 -6.70 -0.39 3.95
CA VAL A 279 -7.66 -1.13 4.77
C VAL A 279 -6.97 -1.88 5.93
N VAL A 280 -5.75 -2.39 5.71
CA VAL A 280 -4.97 -3.06 6.76
C VAL A 280 -4.50 -2.05 7.81
N GLU A 281 -4.12 -0.86 7.39
CA GLU A 281 -3.69 0.22 8.28
C GLU A 281 -4.87 0.77 9.11
N MET A 282 -6.05 0.89 8.48
CA MET A 282 -7.29 1.27 9.18
C MET A 282 -7.69 0.23 10.23
N ALA A 283 -7.63 -1.06 9.87
CA ALA A 283 -7.92 -2.13 10.82
C ALA A 283 -6.92 -2.14 12.00
N ALA A 284 -5.63 -1.89 11.73
CA ALA A 284 -4.62 -1.76 12.78
C ALA A 284 -4.85 -0.56 13.69
N ALA A 285 -5.41 0.53 13.16
CA ALA A 285 -5.83 1.70 13.93
C ALA A 285 -7.15 1.47 14.70
N ALA A 286 -7.82 0.33 14.49
CA ALA A 286 -9.15 0.01 15.00
C ALA A 286 -10.23 1.03 14.56
N THR A 287 -10.09 1.59 13.36
CA THR A 287 -11.03 2.55 12.79
C THR A 287 -12.06 1.83 11.93
N PRO A 288 -13.36 1.88 12.29
CA PRO A 288 -14.44 1.33 11.47
C PRO A 288 -14.39 1.89 10.04
N MET A 289 -14.66 1.05 9.04
CA MET A 289 -14.52 1.51 7.67
C MET A 289 -15.51 0.87 6.69
N VAL A 290 -15.75 1.58 5.61
CA VAL A 290 -16.40 1.08 4.40
C VAL A 290 -15.40 1.14 3.26
N SER A 291 -15.30 0.05 2.51
CA SER A 291 -14.45 -0.06 1.34
C SER A 291 -15.26 0.19 0.06
N ALA A 292 -14.79 1.06 -0.81
CA ALA A 292 -15.44 1.35 -2.09
C ALA A 292 -14.42 1.51 -3.21
N TYR A 293 -14.64 0.85 -4.34
CA TYR A 293 -13.72 0.96 -5.46
C TYR A 293 -14.42 0.87 -6.82
N ARG A 294 -14.05 1.77 -7.70
CA ARG A 294 -14.51 1.77 -9.10
C ARG A 294 -13.31 1.99 -10.02
N THR A 295 -13.19 1.12 -11.00
CA THR A 295 -12.23 1.28 -12.11
C THR A 295 -12.97 1.58 -13.42
N SER A 296 -12.21 1.78 -14.52
CA SER A 296 -12.85 1.95 -15.82
C SER A 296 -13.67 0.71 -16.20
N TRP A 297 -14.78 0.92 -16.93
CA TRP A 297 -15.69 -0.16 -17.34
C TRP A 297 -14.95 -1.34 -17.99
N LEU A 298 -14.04 -1.04 -18.94
CA LEU A 298 -13.28 -2.08 -19.62
C LEU A 298 -12.37 -2.88 -18.66
N THR A 299 -11.68 -2.18 -17.77
CA THR A 299 -10.83 -2.81 -16.73
C THR A 299 -11.68 -3.64 -15.78
N GLY A 300 -12.83 -3.12 -15.36
CA GLY A 300 -13.79 -3.81 -14.50
C GLY A 300 -14.30 -5.11 -15.10
N ALA A 301 -14.69 -5.09 -16.38
CA ALA A 301 -15.15 -6.27 -17.11
C ALA A 301 -14.06 -7.35 -17.24
N ILE A 302 -12.80 -6.94 -17.45
CA ILE A 302 -11.66 -7.87 -17.50
C ILE A 302 -11.38 -8.44 -16.10
N LEU A 303 -11.36 -7.59 -15.08
CA LEU A 303 -11.09 -8.01 -13.70
C LEU A 303 -12.15 -8.97 -13.17
N LYS A 304 -13.44 -8.74 -13.46
CA LYS A 304 -14.53 -9.68 -13.12
C LYS A 304 -14.29 -11.11 -13.59
N ARG A 305 -13.59 -11.30 -14.72
CA ARG A 305 -13.28 -12.62 -15.29
C ARG A 305 -11.99 -13.23 -14.76
N LEU A 306 -11.09 -12.40 -14.24
CA LEU A 306 -9.75 -12.83 -13.83
C LEU A 306 -9.58 -12.95 -12.31
N ILE A 307 -10.41 -12.25 -11.55
CA ILE A 307 -10.38 -12.29 -10.07
C ILE A 307 -11.01 -13.60 -9.60
N GLN A 308 -10.30 -14.29 -8.69
CA GLN A 308 -10.65 -15.61 -8.14
C GLN A 308 -11.06 -15.52 -6.66
N VAL A 309 -11.29 -14.32 -6.15
CA VAL A 309 -11.66 -14.09 -4.75
C VAL A 309 -12.96 -13.30 -4.67
N ASP A 310 -13.72 -13.52 -3.63
CA ASP A 310 -15.04 -12.91 -3.45
C ASP A 310 -14.96 -11.46 -2.94
N SER A 311 -13.86 -11.09 -2.27
CA SER A 311 -13.62 -9.75 -1.76
C SER A 311 -12.32 -9.16 -2.30
N ALA A 312 -12.31 -7.87 -2.55
CA ALA A 312 -11.08 -7.10 -2.83
C ALA A 312 -10.50 -6.47 -1.54
N ASN A 313 -11.21 -6.55 -0.42
CA ASN A 313 -10.78 -6.04 0.86
C ASN A 313 -9.91 -7.07 1.60
N LEU A 314 -8.66 -6.68 1.93
CA LEU A 314 -7.70 -7.58 2.58
C LEU A 314 -8.13 -7.97 4.00
N VAL A 315 -8.88 -7.13 4.71
CA VAL A 315 -9.38 -7.45 6.05
C VAL A 315 -10.40 -8.59 5.96
N ASN A 316 -11.34 -8.52 5.02
CA ASN A 316 -12.31 -9.61 4.80
C ASN A 316 -11.62 -10.92 4.42
N LEU A 317 -10.57 -10.84 3.59
CA LEU A 317 -9.80 -12.03 3.18
C LEU A 317 -8.98 -12.63 4.34
N VAL A 318 -8.41 -11.79 5.20
CA VAL A 318 -7.62 -12.26 6.36
C VAL A 318 -8.52 -12.84 7.45
N SER A 319 -9.69 -12.24 7.69
CA SER A 319 -10.65 -12.71 8.69
C SER A 319 -11.52 -13.89 8.21
N ASP A 320 -11.45 -14.22 6.91
CA ASP A 320 -12.36 -15.16 6.26
C ASP A 320 -13.86 -14.86 6.53
N ALA A 321 -14.17 -13.56 6.61
CA ALA A 321 -15.52 -13.07 6.94
C ALA A 321 -15.76 -11.69 6.33
N TRP A 322 -17.03 -11.36 6.09
CA TRP A 322 -17.47 -10.04 5.60
C TRP A 322 -17.58 -9.04 6.76
N VAL A 323 -16.46 -8.67 7.37
CA VAL A 323 -16.43 -7.72 8.50
C VAL A 323 -16.37 -6.27 8.06
N VAL A 324 -15.94 -6.00 6.82
CA VAL A 324 -15.91 -4.65 6.25
C VAL A 324 -16.88 -4.60 5.06
N PRO A 325 -17.89 -3.72 5.10
CA PRO A 325 -18.77 -3.51 3.95
C PRO A 325 -17.99 -3.06 2.72
N GLU A 326 -18.26 -3.67 1.56
CA GLU A 326 -17.53 -3.44 0.32
C GLU A 326 -18.47 -3.11 -0.84
N PHE A 327 -18.20 -2.00 -1.53
CA PHE A 327 -18.99 -1.53 -2.66
C PHE A 327 -18.11 -1.39 -3.91
N LEU A 328 -18.21 -2.36 -4.81
CA LEU A 328 -17.38 -2.43 -6.02
C LEU A 328 -18.15 -2.07 -7.27
N GLN A 329 -17.49 -1.41 -8.22
CA GLN A 329 -17.97 -1.10 -9.57
C GLN A 329 -19.37 -0.44 -9.57
N GLU A 330 -20.39 -1.16 -10.02
CA GLU A 330 -21.77 -0.69 -10.12
C GLU A 330 -22.41 -0.39 -8.76
N ARG A 331 -21.94 -1.05 -7.69
CA ARG A 331 -22.36 -0.81 -6.31
C ARG A 331 -21.66 0.37 -5.65
N CYS A 332 -20.58 0.90 -6.26
CA CYS A 332 -19.84 2.05 -5.75
C CYS A 332 -20.62 3.35 -6.05
N THR A 333 -21.70 3.57 -5.31
CA THR A 333 -22.58 4.74 -5.40
C THR A 333 -22.84 5.34 -4.03
N SER A 334 -23.04 6.66 -3.97
CA SER A 334 -23.34 7.36 -2.73
C SER A 334 -24.60 6.83 -2.04
N ALA A 335 -25.60 6.40 -2.81
CA ALA A 335 -26.85 5.84 -2.31
C ALA A 335 -26.67 4.51 -1.54
N GLN A 336 -25.67 3.72 -1.89
CA GLN A 336 -25.37 2.45 -1.22
C GLN A 336 -24.33 2.62 -0.11
N ILE A 337 -23.36 3.52 -0.28
CA ILE A 337 -22.25 3.71 0.67
C ILE A 337 -22.69 4.51 1.90
N ALA A 338 -23.45 5.61 1.72
CA ALA A 338 -23.80 6.48 2.83
C ALA A 338 -24.57 5.75 3.94
N PRO A 339 -25.61 4.91 3.66
CA PRO A 339 -26.27 4.16 4.71
C PRO A 339 -25.36 3.21 5.50
N ALA A 340 -24.36 2.61 4.86
CA ALA A 340 -23.39 1.74 5.53
C ALA A 340 -22.49 2.53 6.50
N LEU A 341 -22.08 3.75 6.12
CA LEU A 341 -21.33 4.64 7.00
C LEU A 341 -22.19 5.21 8.12
N GLU A 342 -23.48 5.53 7.86
CA GLU A 342 -24.42 5.94 8.90
C GLU A 342 -24.61 4.86 9.96
N ALA A 343 -24.74 3.60 9.54
CA ALA A 343 -24.85 2.47 10.47
C ALA A 343 -23.63 2.36 11.41
N LEU A 344 -22.42 2.63 10.91
CA LEU A 344 -21.20 2.65 11.73
C LEU A 344 -21.15 3.86 12.68
N LEU A 345 -21.80 4.99 12.36
CA LEU A 345 -21.89 6.13 13.25
C LEU A 345 -22.94 5.90 14.35
N ASP A 346 -24.05 5.23 14.02
CA ASP A 346 -25.15 4.98 14.94
C ASP A 346 -24.81 3.82 15.91
N ASP A 347 -24.02 2.85 15.49
CA ASP A 347 -23.53 1.73 16.32
C ASP A 347 -22.03 1.50 16.14
N PRO A 348 -21.18 2.20 16.93
CA PRO A 348 -19.73 2.03 16.86
C PRO A 348 -19.22 0.64 17.28
N ALA A 349 -20.08 -0.22 17.80
CA ALA A 349 -19.75 -1.59 18.19
C ALA A 349 -20.12 -2.64 17.10
N ALA A 350 -20.72 -2.18 15.99
CA ALA A 350 -21.15 -3.04 14.88
C ALA A 350 -20.01 -3.59 14.03
#